data_0820a20e3c731d1853bafe37dd9d99b3
#
_entry.id   0820a20e3c731d1853bafe37dd9d99b3
#
_cell.length_a   1.000
_cell.length_b   1.000
_cell.length_c   1.000
_cell.angle_alpha   90.00
_cell.angle_beta   90.00
_cell.angle_gamma   90.00
#
_symmetry.space_group_name_H-M   'P 1'
#
loop_
_entity.id
_entity.type
_entity.pdbx_description
1 polymer ?
#
loop_
_entity_poly.entity_id
_entity_poly.type
_entity_poly.pdbx_seq_one_letter_code
_entity_poly.pdbx_strand_id
1 'polypeptide(L)'
;MSFTSKTDDEIIKLANPIWSNLIRSSNMKDYGGFTKDFSSQMLYGANEVELGKQWASNKLISSLSDNFQAFGCLRRGMHVTVLFKQTSTTEEGEFLGRLVLGDEGGSVKIFGATIF
;
A
#
# COMPACT_ATOMS: atom_id res chain seq x y z
N MET A 1 0.00 21.18 -11.34
CA MET A 1 1.17 20.58 -10.66
C MET A 1 1.08 19.08 -10.69
N SER A 2 2.20 18.43 -10.96
CA SER A 2 2.21 16.97 -10.95
C SER A 2 2.22 16.45 -9.51
N PHE A 3 1.78 15.21 -9.34
CA PHE A 3 1.79 14.53 -8.04
C PHE A 3 3.20 14.49 -7.43
N THR A 4 4.21 14.25 -8.28
CA THR A 4 5.61 14.14 -7.84
C THR A 4 6.21 15.45 -7.34
N SER A 5 5.56 16.58 -7.57
CA SER A 5 6.06 17.88 -7.09
C SER A 5 5.63 18.18 -5.65
N LYS A 6 4.79 17.36 -5.04
CA LYS A 6 4.42 17.49 -3.64
C LYS A 6 5.61 17.21 -2.74
N THR A 7 5.65 17.81 -1.56
CA THR A 7 6.70 17.53 -0.57
C THR A 7 6.53 16.14 0.02
N ASP A 8 7.59 15.61 0.62
CA ASP A 8 7.52 14.31 1.31
C ASP A 8 6.42 14.31 2.37
N ASP A 9 6.31 15.38 3.15
CA ASP A 9 5.28 15.48 4.20
C ASP A 9 3.87 15.43 3.61
N GLU A 10 3.64 16.11 2.49
CA GLU A 10 2.35 16.06 1.81
C GLU A 10 2.04 14.67 1.29
N ILE A 11 3.03 14.01 0.70
CA ILE A 11 2.88 12.64 0.19
C ILE A 11 2.57 11.67 1.35
N ILE A 12 3.31 11.76 2.44
CA ILE A 12 3.12 10.87 3.59
C ILE A 12 1.74 11.07 4.21
N LYS A 13 1.27 12.32 4.25
CA LYS A 13 -0.08 12.61 4.75
C LYS A 13 -1.16 11.93 3.93
N LEU A 14 -0.96 11.83 2.61
CA LEU A 14 -1.87 11.11 1.73
C LEU A 14 -1.70 9.60 1.87
N ALA A 15 -0.47 9.14 2.05
CA ALA A 15 -0.14 7.73 2.09
C ALA A 15 -0.62 7.03 3.37
N ASN A 16 -0.55 7.70 4.51
CA ASN A 16 -0.90 7.08 5.80
C ASN A 16 -2.30 6.46 5.84
N PRO A 17 -3.37 7.19 5.48
CA PRO A 17 -4.71 6.58 5.49
C PRO A 17 -4.87 5.48 4.42
N ILE A 18 -4.18 5.62 3.29
CA ILE A 18 -4.20 4.60 2.23
C ILE A 18 -3.55 3.30 2.75
N TRP A 19 -2.37 3.42 3.37
CA TRP A 19 -1.67 2.26 3.94
C TRP A 19 -2.47 1.62 5.07
N SER A 20 -3.06 2.44 5.95
CA SER A 20 -3.91 1.95 7.03
C SER A 20 -5.08 1.13 6.49
N ASN A 21 -5.72 1.61 5.43
CA ASN A 21 -6.81 0.88 4.78
C ASN A 21 -6.34 -0.45 4.17
N LEU A 22 -5.18 -0.45 3.53
CA LEU A 22 -4.61 -1.66 2.95
C LEU A 22 -4.35 -2.72 4.03
N ILE A 23 -3.75 -2.32 5.15
CA ILE A 23 -3.47 -3.22 6.26
C ILE A 23 -4.75 -3.83 6.81
N ARG A 24 -5.71 -2.98 7.12
CA ARG A 24 -6.97 -3.42 7.71
C ARG A 24 -7.73 -4.35 6.77
N SER A 25 -7.83 -3.97 5.50
CA SER A 25 -8.53 -4.77 4.50
C SER A 25 -7.83 -6.09 4.23
N SER A 26 -6.50 -6.09 4.21
CA SER A 26 -5.70 -7.31 4.03
C SER A 26 -5.88 -8.25 5.22
N ASN A 27 -5.85 -7.73 6.44
CA ASN A 27 -6.06 -8.55 7.64
C ASN A 27 -7.46 -9.18 7.65
N MET A 28 -8.45 -8.48 7.12
CA MET A 28 -9.83 -8.97 7.03
C MET A 28 -10.09 -9.78 5.77
N LYS A 29 -9.11 -9.85 4.87
CA LYS A 29 -9.24 -10.49 3.54
C LYS A 29 -10.42 -9.90 2.77
N ASP A 30 -10.58 -8.58 2.87
CA ASP A 30 -11.64 -7.81 2.23
C ASP A 30 -11.15 -7.29 0.90
N TYR A 31 -11.48 -7.99 -0.18
CA TYR A 31 -11.03 -7.64 -1.52
C TYR A 31 -11.51 -6.24 -1.94
N GLY A 32 -12.77 -5.93 -1.72
CA GLY A 32 -13.34 -4.64 -2.12
C GLY A 32 -12.67 -3.47 -1.41
N GLY A 33 -12.47 -3.59 -0.10
CA GLY A 33 -11.77 -2.58 0.68
C GLY A 33 -10.30 -2.46 0.30
N PHE A 34 -9.66 -3.60 0.08
CA PHE A 34 -8.23 -3.63 -0.26
C PHE A 34 -7.95 -2.95 -1.60
N THR A 35 -8.81 -3.13 -2.58
CA THR A 35 -8.60 -2.62 -3.95
C THR A 35 -9.22 -1.26 -4.21
N LYS A 36 -9.85 -0.66 -3.22
CA LYS A 36 -10.64 0.54 -3.42
C LYS A 36 -9.85 1.71 -4.03
N ASP A 37 -8.55 1.84 -3.72
CA ASP A 37 -7.70 2.92 -4.23
C ASP A 37 -6.73 2.44 -5.32
N PHE A 38 -6.91 1.23 -5.84
CA PHE A 38 -6.04 0.70 -6.89
C PHE A 38 -6.23 1.45 -8.20
N SER A 39 -5.14 1.71 -8.90
CA SER A 39 -5.18 2.19 -10.28
C SER A 39 -5.80 1.12 -11.17
N SER A 40 -6.29 1.52 -12.34
CA SER A 40 -6.85 0.56 -13.29
C SER A 40 -5.80 -0.47 -13.73
N GLN A 41 -4.54 -0.05 -13.86
CA GLN A 41 -3.44 -0.94 -14.21
C GLN A 41 -3.22 -1.99 -13.12
N MET A 42 -3.26 -1.59 -11.86
CA MET A 42 -3.06 -2.52 -10.75
C MET A 42 -4.24 -3.48 -10.59
N LEU A 43 -5.47 -2.99 -10.79
CA LEU A 43 -6.66 -3.83 -10.74
C LEU A 43 -6.62 -4.94 -11.79
N TYR A 44 -6.05 -4.65 -12.94
CA TYR A 44 -5.97 -5.63 -14.02
C TYR A 44 -5.18 -6.87 -13.60
N GLY A 45 -4.09 -6.68 -12.82
CA GLY A 45 -3.24 -7.77 -12.37
C GLY A 45 -3.59 -8.37 -11.01
N ALA A 46 -4.46 -7.70 -10.24
CA ALA A 46 -4.76 -8.10 -8.86
C ALA A 46 -6.24 -8.45 -8.73
N ASN A 47 -6.66 -9.53 -9.39
CA ASN A 47 -8.04 -9.98 -9.30
C ASN A 47 -8.29 -10.74 -7.98
N GLU A 48 -9.57 -10.99 -7.70
CA GLU A 48 -10.00 -11.58 -6.44
C GLU A 48 -9.42 -12.97 -6.19
N VAL A 49 -9.28 -13.76 -7.25
CA VAL A 49 -8.73 -15.12 -7.15
C VAL A 49 -7.24 -15.05 -6.74
N GLU A 50 -6.47 -14.20 -7.40
CA GLU A 50 -5.05 -14.05 -7.10
C GLU A 50 -4.81 -13.52 -5.68
N LEU A 51 -5.58 -12.54 -5.25
CA LEU A 51 -5.46 -12.01 -3.89
C LEU A 51 -5.86 -13.05 -2.86
N GLY A 52 -6.90 -13.83 -3.15
CA GLY A 52 -7.31 -14.94 -2.28
C GLY A 52 -6.21 -15.95 -2.09
N LYS A 53 -5.49 -16.28 -3.17
CA LYS A 53 -4.34 -17.20 -3.10
C LYS A 53 -3.22 -16.62 -2.24
N GLN A 54 -2.91 -15.33 -2.39
CA GLN A 54 -1.88 -14.68 -1.60
C GLN A 54 -2.23 -14.69 -0.12
N TRP A 55 -3.47 -14.36 0.24
CA TRP A 55 -3.92 -14.39 1.64
C TRP A 55 -3.90 -15.79 2.22
N ALA A 56 -4.16 -16.81 1.41
CA ALA A 56 -4.13 -18.20 1.86
C ALA A 56 -2.71 -18.71 2.07
N SER A 57 -1.75 -18.24 1.28
CA SER A 57 -0.38 -18.75 1.30
C SER A 57 0.61 -17.88 2.07
N ASN A 58 0.28 -16.63 2.35
CA ASN A 58 1.18 -15.70 3.04
C ASN A 58 0.51 -15.14 4.30
N LYS A 59 0.85 -15.73 5.44
CA LYS A 59 0.24 -15.34 6.71
C LYS A 59 0.62 -13.92 7.12
N LEU A 60 1.79 -13.43 6.74
CA LEU A 60 2.23 -12.09 7.10
C LEU A 60 1.25 -11.02 6.63
N ILE A 61 0.78 -11.11 5.38
CA ILE A 61 -0.07 -10.07 4.80
C ILE A 61 -1.48 -10.02 5.41
N SER A 62 -1.84 -11.00 6.24
CA SER A 62 -3.11 -10.99 6.97
C SER A 62 -2.92 -10.84 8.48
N SER A 63 -1.72 -10.47 8.92
CA SER A 63 -1.40 -10.28 10.33
C SER A 63 -0.54 -9.03 10.57
N LEU A 64 -0.86 -7.96 9.88
CA LEU A 64 -0.13 -6.69 9.97
C LEU A 64 -0.70 -5.85 11.12
N SER A 65 0.18 -5.20 11.88
CA SER A 65 -0.24 -4.38 13.01
C SER A 65 -0.54 -2.95 12.58
N ASP A 66 -1.25 -2.21 13.42
CA ASP A 66 -1.48 -0.78 13.22
C ASP A 66 -0.24 0.06 13.52
N ASN A 67 0.81 -0.57 14.02
CA ASN A 67 2.05 0.11 14.35
C ASN A 67 2.94 0.15 13.12
N PHE A 68 2.86 1.25 12.38
CA PHE A 68 3.68 1.49 11.19
C PHE A 68 4.10 2.94 11.14
N GLN A 69 5.17 3.22 10.40
CA GLN A 69 5.69 4.56 10.28
C GLN A 69 6.32 4.74 8.90
N ALA A 70 5.88 5.78 8.18
CA ALA A 70 6.52 6.18 6.94
C ALA A 70 7.86 6.83 7.28
N PHE A 71 8.92 6.45 6.56
CA PHE A 71 10.24 6.99 6.83
C PHE A 71 10.94 7.58 5.59
N GLY A 72 10.31 7.58 4.45
CA GLY A 72 10.89 8.21 3.28
C GLY A 72 10.04 8.05 2.04
N CYS A 73 10.39 8.84 1.03
CA CYS A 73 9.74 8.82 -0.28
C CYS A 73 10.80 8.77 -1.36
N LEU A 74 10.52 7.99 -2.40
CA LEU A 74 11.36 7.93 -3.59
C LEU A 74 10.51 8.32 -4.79
N ARG A 75 11.00 9.26 -5.57
CA ARG A 75 10.31 9.70 -6.78
C ARG A 75 10.93 9.03 -7.99
N ARG A 76 10.07 8.43 -8.80
CA ARG A 76 10.52 7.73 -10.01
C ARG A 76 9.47 7.89 -11.09
N GLY A 77 9.85 8.60 -12.17
CA GLY A 77 8.90 8.90 -13.24
C GLY A 77 7.75 9.74 -12.71
N MET A 78 6.53 9.26 -12.90
CA MET A 78 5.32 9.96 -12.49
C MET A 78 4.78 9.45 -11.15
N HIS A 79 5.53 8.59 -10.46
CA HIS A 79 5.09 7.95 -9.23
C HIS A 79 5.97 8.31 -8.06
N VAL A 80 5.42 8.16 -6.86
CA VAL A 80 6.18 8.28 -5.62
C VAL A 80 6.01 6.99 -4.84
N THR A 81 7.14 6.38 -4.45
CA THR A 81 7.13 5.21 -3.58
C THR A 81 7.33 5.69 -2.15
N VAL A 82 6.37 5.36 -1.28
CA VAL A 82 6.48 5.66 0.15
C VAL A 82 6.96 4.40 0.85
N LEU A 83 7.96 4.57 1.72
CA LEU A 83 8.56 3.47 2.46
C LEU A 83 8.04 3.49 3.91
N PHE A 84 7.57 2.33 4.37
CA PHE A 84 7.02 2.17 5.71
C PHE A 84 7.81 1.14 6.51
N LYS A 85 8.02 1.43 7.78
CA LYS A 85 8.42 0.44 8.76
C LYS A 85 7.12 -0.16 9.31
N GLN A 86 6.95 -1.46 9.14
CA GLN A 86 5.72 -2.17 9.48
C GLN A 86 6.03 -3.29 10.47
N THR A 87 5.15 -3.51 11.43
CA THR A 87 5.26 -4.66 12.34
C THR A 87 4.08 -5.59 12.16
N SER A 88 4.21 -6.81 12.68
CA SER A 88 3.19 -7.85 12.60
C SER A 88 2.59 -8.11 13.98
N THR A 89 1.33 -8.60 14.00
CA THR A 89 0.69 -9.01 15.25
C THR A 89 1.11 -10.40 15.69
N THR A 90 1.72 -11.19 14.79
CA THR A 90 2.07 -12.59 15.05
C THR A 90 3.55 -12.90 14.88
N GLU A 91 4.28 -12.10 14.12
CA GLU A 91 5.70 -12.36 13.83
C GLU A 91 6.56 -11.24 14.39
N GLU A 92 7.70 -11.61 14.96
CA GLU A 92 8.67 -10.65 15.48
C GLU A 92 9.42 -9.99 14.34
N GLY A 93 9.90 -8.77 14.60
CA GLY A 93 10.75 -8.05 13.67
C GLY A 93 10.04 -6.91 12.98
N GLU A 94 10.78 -6.25 12.12
CA GLU A 94 10.32 -5.10 11.36
C GLU A 94 10.35 -5.45 9.89
N PHE A 95 9.33 -5.00 9.18
CA PHE A 95 9.15 -5.32 7.76
C PHE A 95 9.12 -4.04 6.95
N LEU A 96 9.54 -4.12 5.71
CA LEU A 96 9.53 -2.99 4.79
C LEU A 96 8.24 -3.00 3.99
N GLY A 97 7.42 -1.95 4.16
CA GLY A 97 6.27 -1.72 3.32
C GLY A 97 6.61 -0.75 2.20
N ARG A 98 6.19 -1.05 0.99
CA ARG A 98 6.36 -0.17 -0.17
C ARG A 98 5.01 0.12 -0.78
N LEU A 99 4.69 1.40 -0.89
CA LEU A 99 3.43 1.87 -1.46
C LEU A 99 3.75 2.81 -2.62
N VAL A 100 3.40 2.43 -3.83
CA VAL A 100 3.63 3.25 -5.02
C VAL A 100 2.35 4.01 -5.32
N LEU A 101 2.43 5.33 -5.28
CA LEU A 101 1.30 6.22 -5.51
C LEU A 101 1.52 7.05 -6.77
N GLY A 102 0.43 7.39 -7.42
CA GLY A 102 0.45 8.27 -8.57
C GLY A 102 -0.93 8.85 -8.81
N ASP A 103 -1.04 9.69 -9.83
CA ASP A 103 -2.29 10.30 -10.22
C ASP A 103 -2.94 9.49 -11.35
N GLU A 104 -4.24 9.27 -11.25
CA GLU A 104 -5.04 8.68 -12.32
C GLU A 104 -6.38 9.38 -12.35
N GLY A 105 -6.62 10.11 -13.44
CA GLY A 105 -7.88 10.83 -13.63
C GLY A 105 -8.13 11.90 -12.58
N GLY A 106 -7.08 12.51 -12.03
CA GLY A 106 -7.20 13.56 -11.01
C GLY A 106 -7.29 13.04 -9.59
N SER A 107 -7.19 11.72 -9.40
CA SER A 107 -7.22 11.10 -8.07
C SER A 107 -5.93 10.37 -7.77
N VAL A 108 -5.53 10.36 -6.50
CA VAL A 108 -4.37 9.59 -6.05
C VAL A 108 -4.77 8.12 -6.01
N LYS A 109 -3.99 7.28 -6.71
CA LYS A 109 -4.25 5.85 -6.81
C LYS A 109 -2.99 5.05 -6.48
N ILE A 110 -3.20 3.77 -6.14
CA ILE A 110 -2.13 2.83 -5.82
C ILE A 110 -1.69 2.13 -7.10
N PHE A 111 -0.40 2.22 -7.40
CA PHE A 111 0.20 1.56 -8.57
C PHE A 111 1.06 0.35 -8.16
N GLY A 112 1.30 0.16 -6.88
CA GLY A 112 2.02 -0.97 -6.34
C GLY A 112 1.96 -0.99 -4.83
N ALA A 113 1.93 -2.18 -4.24
CA ALA A 113 1.96 -2.35 -2.79
C ALA A 113 2.61 -3.70 -2.49
N THR A 114 3.69 -3.68 -1.71
CA THR A 114 4.42 -4.88 -1.35
C THR A 114 4.90 -4.78 0.09
N ILE A 115 5.21 -5.93 0.68
CA ILE A 115 5.81 -5.99 2.00
C ILE A 115 6.88 -7.09 2.02
N PHE A 116 8.00 -6.78 2.68
CA PHE A 116 9.13 -7.68 2.73
C PHE A 116 9.53 -8.05 4.14
#